data_fc3e3aace022711b53de4390d1fcde1f
#
_entry.id   fc3e3aace022711b53de4390d1fcde1f
#
_cell.length_a   1.000
_cell.length_b   1.000
_cell.length_c   1.000
_cell.angle_alpha   90.00
_cell.angle_beta   90.00
_cell.angle_gamma   90.00
#
_symmetry.space_group_name_H-M   'P 1'
#
loop_
_entity.id
_entity.type
_entity.pdbx_description
1 polymer ?
#
loop_
_entity_poly.entity_id
_entity_poly.type
_entity_poly.pdbx_seq_one_letter_code
_entity_poly.pdbx_strand_id
1 'polypeptide(L)'
;MKIEHGLIMLVIILSSGSFSQEGNYPESFKEPIKLFDEALGDFHFPISSRVENAQRFFNQGFQLMYAFAKEDAARSFQASHLADPECAICWWGEAWAWGSYLNGAMTTAQAPRAYFALQQAMQRIDSATQKESDMIHALQARYIEDFKPETRRIQDQAYADAMAILAEKYPNDEDLLTLYGDALFLLEERRGYRSLKNPNVERLHKVLLSVLEKNIKHPGACHLLVHATESTATPELAAPCAKFLGNTIPGASHINHMPSHTWNELGLWHEAVRANITASHSDQKAAIGQGFSIYPTHNLTMLYYAASMGGESATAIQAAKDLAKLNNNTAMLSLALVRFGRFDEVSEINKKPNGEINISMYDFAQGYAALKDGNIETAQKVAGSLKELANSTNSRFRFHDGKDIIGTMAAILEGEIAWHQGNLEAAANSFRLAIDYYENLNYDEPEPLPFSPRHWLGAAYMAMGAHENALEQYQKDLREHPNNIWGLWGAQQASRKMAKPSPLIDTELVKAFSFSDIWLPDTKF
;
A
#
# COMPACT_ATOMS: atom_id res chain seq x y z
N MET A 1 25.40 -12.47 88.17
CA MET A 1 24.24 -12.02 87.42
C MET A 1 24.76 -11.17 86.26
N LYS A 2 24.90 -11.77 85.04
CA LYS A 2 25.42 -11.13 83.85
C LYS A 2 24.22 -10.59 83.06
N ILE A 3 24.23 -9.32 82.78
CA ILE A 3 23.26 -8.66 81.90
C ILE A 3 23.91 -8.59 80.49
N GLU A 4 23.33 -9.39 79.59
CA GLU A 4 23.71 -9.32 78.17
C GLU A 4 22.92 -8.20 77.49
N HIS A 5 23.63 -7.27 76.84
CA HIS A 5 23.08 -6.21 76.00
C HIS A 5 22.91 -6.77 74.59
N GLY A 6 21.67 -7.04 74.20
CA GLY A 6 21.34 -7.36 72.81
C GLY A 6 21.31 -6.11 71.93
N LEU A 7 22.18 -6.09 70.94
CA LEU A 7 22.24 -5.05 69.92
C LEU A 7 21.20 -5.37 68.83
N ILE A 8 20.10 -4.61 68.78
CA ILE A 8 19.10 -4.72 67.73
C ILE A 8 19.64 -3.97 66.52
N MET A 9 20.07 -4.73 65.50
CA MET A 9 20.49 -4.19 64.20
C MET A 9 19.21 -3.92 63.36
N LEU A 10 18.86 -2.66 63.21
CA LEU A 10 17.74 -2.23 62.36
C LEU A 10 18.20 -2.35 60.88
N VAL A 11 17.80 -3.41 60.21
CA VAL A 11 18.00 -3.55 58.75
C VAL A 11 16.96 -2.69 58.07
N ILE A 12 17.37 -1.52 57.59
CA ILE A 12 16.59 -0.71 56.67
C ILE A 12 16.64 -1.42 55.29
N ILE A 13 15.59 -2.17 54.97
CA ILE A 13 15.37 -2.65 53.60
C ILE A 13 14.93 -1.45 52.79
N LEU A 14 15.88 -0.84 52.09
CA LEU A 14 15.58 0.05 50.96
C LEU A 14 14.95 -0.85 49.88
N SER A 15 13.63 -0.85 49.81
CA SER A 15 12.94 -1.36 48.64
C SER A 15 13.28 -0.47 47.44
N SER A 16 14.31 -0.86 46.71
CA SER A 16 14.48 -0.42 45.35
C SER A 16 13.27 -0.96 44.57
N GLY A 17 12.29 -0.08 44.35
CA GLY A 17 11.24 -0.34 43.40
C GLY A 17 11.89 -0.61 42.06
N SER A 18 12.06 -1.88 41.72
CA SER A 18 12.41 -2.31 40.39
C SER A 18 11.27 -1.88 39.46
N PHE A 19 11.51 -0.88 38.67
CA PHE A 19 10.73 -0.55 37.49
C PHE A 19 10.87 -1.74 36.50
N SER A 20 10.16 -2.83 36.75
CA SER A 20 10.02 -3.94 35.83
C SER A 20 8.75 -3.72 34.97
N GLN A 21 8.82 -2.74 34.08
CA GLN A 21 7.99 -2.72 32.89
C GLN A 21 8.89 -2.74 31.65
N GLU A 22 9.75 -3.74 31.55
CA GLU A 22 10.22 -4.22 30.27
C GLU A 22 8.97 -4.77 29.54
N GLY A 23 8.41 -3.98 28.62
CA GLY A 23 7.35 -4.48 27.74
C GLY A 23 7.87 -5.75 27.06
N ASN A 24 7.09 -6.84 27.13
CA ASN A 24 7.50 -8.10 26.53
C ASN A 24 7.78 -7.91 25.03
N TYR A 25 8.98 -8.23 24.61
CA TYR A 25 9.32 -8.30 23.19
C TYR A 25 8.53 -9.42 22.50
N PRO A 26 8.15 -9.25 21.24
CA PRO A 26 7.62 -10.34 20.40
C PRO A 26 8.58 -11.53 20.34
N GLU A 27 8.04 -12.70 20.01
CA GLU A 27 8.84 -13.95 19.91
C GLU A 27 10.03 -13.81 18.95
N SER A 28 9.85 -13.05 17.85
CA SER A 28 10.89 -12.76 16.86
C SER A 28 12.15 -12.07 17.42
N PHE A 29 12.05 -11.44 18.58
CA PHE A 29 13.20 -10.78 19.23
C PHE A 29 14.07 -11.75 20.05
N LYS A 30 13.65 -12.99 20.25
CA LYS A 30 14.48 -14.01 20.90
C LYS A 30 15.68 -14.42 20.05
N GLU A 31 15.55 -14.34 18.74
CA GLU A 31 16.63 -14.62 17.83
C GLU A 31 17.31 -13.30 17.41
N PRO A 32 18.63 -13.16 17.56
CA PRO A 32 19.35 -11.96 17.12
C PRO A 32 19.18 -11.72 15.63
N ILE A 33 18.90 -10.47 15.24
CA ILE A 33 18.91 -10.11 13.83
C ILE A 33 20.35 -10.07 13.31
N LYS A 34 20.59 -10.59 12.11
CA LYS A 34 21.89 -10.47 11.43
C LYS A 34 21.96 -9.18 10.61
N LEU A 35 23.17 -8.77 10.23
CA LEU A 35 23.37 -7.75 9.21
C LEU A 35 23.12 -8.33 7.81
N PHE A 36 22.47 -7.54 6.97
CA PHE A 36 22.08 -7.92 5.61
C PHE A 36 22.74 -6.99 4.58
N ASP A 37 24.08 -6.91 4.61
CA ASP A 37 24.84 -5.96 3.80
C ASP A 37 24.52 -5.99 2.30
N GLU A 38 24.22 -7.18 1.74
CA GLU A 38 23.85 -7.34 0.33
C GLU A 38 22.40 -6.95 0.01
N ALA A 39 21.56 -6.85 1.03
CA ALA A 39 20.13 -6.52 0.89
C ALA A 39 19.83 -5.04 1.14
N LEU A 40 20.81 -4.29 1.65
CA LEU A 40 20.69 -2.88 1.97
C LEU A 40 21.31 -2.01 0.87
N GLY A 41 20.93 -0.72 0.88
CA GLY A 41 21.56 0.31 0.06
C GLY A 41 22.71 1.04 0.79
N ASP A 42 23.27 2.03 0.11
CA ASP A 42 24.40 2.83 0.61
C ASP A 42 23.99 3.90 1.63
N PHE A 43 22.74 3.88 2.11
CA PHE A 43 22.26 4.87 3.06
C PHE A 43 23.02 4.79 4.39
N HIS A 44 23.48 5.95 4.86
CA HIS A 44 24.24 6.09 6.09
C HIS A 44 23.76 7.27 6.92
N PHE A 45 23.31 7.01 8.15
CA PHE A 45 23.01 8.04 9.15
C PHE A 45 24.10 7.99 10.22
N PRO A 46 25.01 8.99 10.29
CA PRO A 46 26.10 9.00 11.27
C PRO A 46 25.56 9.19 12.69
N ILE A 47 26.02 8.37 13.63
CA ILE A 47 25.66 8.43 15.05
C ILE A 47 26.89 8.72 15.92
N SER A 48 26.65 9.17 17.16
CA SER A 48 27.72 9.49 18.13
C SER A 48 28.49 8.25 18.63
N SER A 49 27.95 7.05 18.50
CA SER A 49 28.62 5.81 18.89
C SER A 49 29.91 5.59 18.07
N ARG A 50 30.98 5.16 18.77
CA ARG A 50 32.24 4.74 18.14
C ARG A 50 32.33 3.25 17.89
N VAL A 51 31.30 2.51 18.28
CA VAL A 51 31.22 1.06 18.08
C VAL A 51 30.69 0.76 16.67
N GLU A 52 31.53 0.14 15.84
CA GLU A 52 31.21 -0.11 14.42
C GLU A 52 29.91 -0.89 14.25
N ASN A 53 29.71 -1.94 15.04
CA ASN A 53 28.47 -2.74 14.96
C ASN A 53 27.23 -1.94 15.35
N ALA A 54 27.33 -1.00 16.32
CA ALA A 54 26.21 -0.13 16.67
C ALA A 54 25.81 0.74 15.48
N GLN A 55 26.77 1.35 14.78
CA GLN A 55 26.55 2.14 13.58
C GLN A 55 25.92 1.29 12.44
N ARG A 56 26.44 0.09 12.19
CA ARG A 56 25.94 -0.79 11.10
C ARG A 56 24.51 -1.22 11.36
N PHE A 57 24.17 -1.67 12.57
CA PHE A 57 22.80 -2.02 12.94
C PHE A 57 21.87 -0.82 12.94
N PHE A 58 22.35 0.37 13.32
CA PHE A 58 21.58 1.59 13.24
C PHE A 58 21.21 1.94 11.79
N ASN A 59 22.16 1.87 10.86
CA ASN A 59 21.93 2.09 9.44
C ASN A 59 20.91 1.09 8.88
N GLN A 60 21.01 -0.19 9.26
CA GLN A 60 20.04 -1.22 8.88
C GLN A 60 18.64 -0.87 9.42
N GLY A 61 18.52 -0.55 10.70
CA GLY A 61 17.26 -0.16 11.31
C GLY A 61 16.61 1.04 10.62
N PHE A 62 17.43 2.04 10.28
CA PHE A 62 16.96 3.25 9.61
C PHE A 62 16.43 2.98 8.19
N GLN A 63 17.18 2.20 7.39
CA GLN A 63 16.74 1.78 6.06
C GLN A 63 15.45 0.94 6.12
N LEU A 64 15.35 0.06 7.11
CA LEU A 64 14.15 -0.76 7.32
C LEU A 64 12.94 0.07 7.77
N MET A 65 13.14 1.14 8.55
CA MET A 65 12.07 2.10 8.81
C MET A 65 11.60 2.79 7.54
N TYR A 66 12.52 3.24 6.69
CA TYR A 66 12.19 3.80 5.38
C TYR A 66 11.52 2.79 4.45
N ALA A 67 11.73 1.48 4.66
CA ALA A 67 11.07 0.41 3.93
C ALA A 67 9.78 -0.09 4.59
N PHE A 68 9.34 0.50 5.72
CA PHE A 68 8.18 0.06 6.52
C PHE A 68 8.28 -1.35 7.12
N ALA A 69 9.48 -1.90 7.17
CA ALA A 69 9.80 -3.16 7.86
C ALA A 69 10.02 -2.92 9.37
N LYS A 70 9.00 -2.41 10.05
CA LYS A 70 9.10 -1.88 11.43
C LYS A 70 9.64 -2.88 12.46
N GLU A 71 9.22 -4.13 12.40
CA GLU A 71 9.66 -5.14 13.37
C GLU A 71 11.15 -5.43 13.21
N ASP A 72 11.62 -5.61 11.96
CA ASP A 72 13.03 -5.83 11.69
C ASP A 72 13.87 -4.57 11.94
N ALA A 73 13.29 -3.37 11.74
CA ALA A 73 13.90 -2.11 12.14
C ALA A 73 14.10 -2.05 13.66
N ALA A 74 13.08 -2.35 14.45
CA ALA A 74 13.14 -2.38 15.91
C ALA A 74 14.19 -3.39 16.41
N ARG A 75 14.25 -4.59 15.82
CA ARG A 75 15.29 -5.60 16.11
C ARG A 75 16.69 -5.11 15.77
N SER A 76 16.83 -4.37 14.67
CA SER A 76 18.12 -3.79 14.26
C SER A 76 18.58 -2.70 15.23
N PHE A 77 17.67 -1.80 15.65
CA PHE A 77 17.97 -0.80 16.67
C PHE A 77 18.24 -1.45 18.04
N GLN A 78 17.55 -2.52 18.40
CA GLN A 78 17.89 -3.30 19.57
C GLN A 78 19.31 -3.85 19.50
N ALA A 79 19.70 -4.45 18.37
CA ALA A 79 21.07 -4.92 18.17
C ALA A 79 22.09 -3.78 18.23
N SER A 80 21.73 -2.58 17.77
CA SER A 80 22.56 -1.37 17.85
C SER A 80 22.84 -0.97 19.30
N HIS A 81 21.80 -0.81 20.14
CA HIS A 81 22.03 -0.43 21.55
C HIS A 81 22.58 -1.57 22.42
N LEU A 82 22.40 -2.86 22.01
CA LEU A 82 23.11 -3.96 22.66
C LEU A 82 24.62 -3.97 22.34
N ALA A 83 24.99 -3.51 21.15
CA ALA A 83 26.40 -3.35 20.79
C ALA A 83 27.08 -2.16 21.51
N ASP A 84 26.31 -1.08 21.75
CA ASP A 84 26.76 0.08 22.55
C ASP A 84 25.65 0.53 23.50
N PRO A 85 25.61 0.01 24.75
CA PRO A 85 24.55 0.31 25.71
C PRO A 85 24.44 1.78 26.12
N GLU A 86 25.50 2.58 25.97
CA GLU A 86 25.51 4.00 26.29
C GLU A 86 25.05 4.90 25.12
N CYS A 87 24.81 4.33 23.95
CA CYS A 87 24.39 5.05 22.76
C CYS A 87 22.94 5.54 22.89
N ALA A 88 22.72 6.81 23.21
CA ALA A 88 21.39 7.41 23.36
C ALA A 88 20.55 7.32 22.08
N ILE A 89 21.15 7.65 20.92
CA ILE A 89 20.43 7.66 19.64
C ILE A 89 20.05 6.24 19.17
N CYS A 90 20.78 5.21 19.60
CA CYS A 90 20.44 3.81 19.31
C CYS A 90 19.11 3.42 19.97
N TRP A 91 18.88 3.86 21.20
CA TRP A 91 17.61 3.71 21.91
C TRP A 91 16.47 4.53 21.30
N TRP A 92 16.78 5.74 20.82
CA TRP A 92 15.82 6.55 20.06
C TRP A 92 15.32 5.83 18.82
N GLY A 93 16.23 5.15 18.09
CA GLY A 93 15.86 4.36 16.92
C GLY A 93 14.83 3.29 17.23
N GLU A 94 15.02 2.53 18.32
CA GLU A 94 14.05 1.53 18.76
C GLU A 94 12.71 2.19 19.16
N ALA A 95 12.73 3.30 19.88
CA ALA A 95 11.54 4.04 20.25
C ALA A 95 10.75 4.49 18.99
N TRP A 96 11.45 5.03 17.99
CA TRP A 96 10.84 5.42 16.72
C TRP A 96 10.18 4.24 16.00
N ALA A 97 10.86 3.09 15.94
CA ALA A 97 10.36 1.91 15.27
C ALA A 97 9.08 1.33 15.92
N TRP A 98 8.88 1.48 17.22
CA TRP A 98 7.63 1.06 17.88
C TRP A 98 6.47 2.03 17.66
N GLY A 99 6.71 3.26 17.23
CA GLY A 99 5.68 4.29 17.03
C GLY A 99 4.74 4.03 15.85
N SER A 100 3.76 4.91 15.68
CA SER A 100 2.92 4.94 14.47
C SER A 100 3.74 5.22 13.23
N TYR A 101 3.30 4.75 12.09
CA TYR A 101 3.82 5.07 10.77
C TYR A 101 2.67 5.12 9.77
N LEU A 102 2.92 5.47 8.53
CA LEU A 102 1.87 5.66 7.53
C LEU A 102 0.91 4.46 7.42
N ASN A 103 1.42 3.22 7.43
CA ASN A 103 0.60 2.02 7.26
C ASN A 103 0.00 1.45 8.55
N GLY A 104 0.31 2.01 9.71
CA GLY A 104 -0.22 1.47 10.96
C GLY A 104 -0.04 2.38 12.17
N ALA A 105 -1.11 2.53 12.94
CA ALA A 105 -1.06 3.20 14.23
C ALA A 105 -0.32 2.34 15.26
N MET A 106 0.38 2.99 16.19
CA MET A 106 0.91 2.34 17.39
C MET A 106 -0.23 1.72 18.19
N THR A 107 -0.07 0.48 18.58
CA THR A 107 -1.04 -0.25 19.42
C THR A 107 -0.77 -0.06 20.90
N THR A 108 -1.76 -0.36 21.74
CA THR A 108 -1.59 -0.38 23.20
C THR A 108 -0.53 -1.38 23.67
N ALA A 109 -0.26 -2.43 22.90
CA ALA A 109 0.79 -3.40 23.19
C ALA A 109 2.20 -2.86 22.87
N GLN A 110 2.33 -1.98 21.87
CA GLN A 110 3.60 -1.37 21.45
C GLN A 110 3.97 -0.14 22.29
N ALA A 111 2.97 0.61 22.80
CA ALA A 111 3.17 1.88 23.47
C ALA A 111 4.10 1.81 24.69
N PRO A 112 3.99 0.84 25.62
CA PRO A 112 4.92 0.72 26.75
C PRO A 112 6.36 0.52 26.29
N ARG A 113 6.57 -0.18 25.18
CA ARG A 113 7.91 -0.42 24.62
C ARG A 113 8.51 0.83 24.01
N ALA A 114 7.71 1.58 23.22
CA ALA A 114 8.13 2.87 22.67
C ALA A 114 8.51 3.86 23.77
N TYR A 115 7.68 3.97 24.80
CA TYR A 115 7.93 4.83 25.94
C TYR A 115 9.18 4.41 26.72
N PHE A 116 9.35 3.12 27.02
CA PHE A 116 10.54 2.59 27.71
C PHE A 116 11.82 2.91 26.92
N ALA A 117 11.86 2.61 25.62
CA ALA A 117 13.05 2.87 24.81
C ALA A 117 13.38 4.36 24.77
N LEU A 118 12.38 5.24 24.69
CA LEU A 118 12.58 6.68 24.79
C LEU A 118 13.18 7.09 26.15
N GLN A 119 12.69 6.53 27.27
CA GLN A 119 13.26 6.80 28.61
C GLN A 119 14.72 6.36 28.70
N GLN A 120 15.08 5.23 28.06
CA GLN A 120 16.49 4.78 27.98
C GLN A 120 17.35 5.75 27.19
N ALA A 121 16.85 6.31 26.07
CA ALA A 121 17.52 7.36 25.31
C ALA A 121 17.73 8.63 26.17
N MET A 122 16.69 9.06 26.90
CA MET A 122 16.76 10.24 27.77
C MET A 122 17.76 10.09 28.92
N GLN A 123 17.85 8.89 29.52
CA GLN A 123 18.83 8.62 30.59
C GLN A 123 20.29 8.72 30.12
N ARG A 124 20.53 8.56 28.82
CA ARG A 124 21.84 8.57 28.16
C ARG A 124 22.10 9.85 27.35
N ILE A 125 21.27 10.86 27.52
CA ILE A 125 21.28 12.08 26.69
C ILE A 125 22.64 12.76 26.61
N ASP A 126 23.45 12.65 27.68
CA ASP A 126 24.78 13.23 27.76
C ASP A 126 25.79 12.58 26.78
N SER A 127 25.50 11.40 26.26
CA SER A 127 26.32 10.74 25.23
C SER A 127 25.98 11.20 23.80
N ALA A 128 24.86 11.90 23.64
CA ALA A 128 24.33 12.32 22.34
C ALA A 128 25.02 13.60 21.83
N THR A 129 25.15 13.75 20.53
CA THR A 129 25.41 15.05 19.89
C THR A 129 24.22 15.98 20.09
N GLN A 130 24.42 17.30 19.85
CA GLN A 130 23.33 18.26 19.95
C GLN A 130 22.16 17.91 19.02
N LYS A 131 22.43 17.44 17.77
CA LYS A 131 21.41 17.03 16.84
C LYS A 131 20.63 15.80 17.36
N GLU A 132 21.33 14.79 17.84
CA GLU A 132 20.71 13.58 18.41
C GLU A 132 19.88 13.90 19.66
N SER A 133 20.39 14.78 20.54
CA SER A 133 19.66 15.26 21.71
C SER A 133 18.37 15.98 21.31
N ASP A 134 18.41 16.85 20.31
CA ASP A 134 17.22 17.51 19.77
C ASP A 134 16.19 16.50 19.20
N MET A 135 16.65 15.47 18.49
CA MET A 135 15.79 14.38 17.97
C MET A 135 15.12 13.60 19.10
N ILE A 136 15.88 13.28 20.16
CA ILE A 136 15.36 12.57 21.34
C ILE A 136 14.28 13.42 22.03
N HIS A 137 14.52 14.71 22.23
CA HIS A 137 13.55 15.62 22.83
C HIS A 137 12.29 15.79 21.95
N ALA A 138 12.43 15.87 20.64
CA ALA A 138 11.27 15.93 19.75
C ALA A 138 10.39 14.68 19.88
N LEU A 139 11.02 13.49 19.98
CA LEU A 139 10.28 12.25 20.11
C LEU A 139 9.51 12.13 21.44
N GLN A 140 9.93 12.85 22.51
CA GLN A 140 9.16 12.90 23.77
C GLN A 140 7.74 13.43 23.59
N ALA A 141 7.51 14.33 22.63
CA ALA A 141 6.17 14.84 22.34
C ALA A 141 5.20 13.74 21.86
N ARG A 142 5.74 12.63 21.36
CA ARG A 142 4.97 11.53 20.74
C ARG A 142 4.56 10.44 21.72
N TYR A 143 5.33 10.19 22.76
CA TYR A 143 5.13 9.06 23.65
C TYR A 143 4.82 9.49 25.08
N ILE A 144 3.72 8.99 25.60
CA ILE A 144 3.25 9.19 26.97
C ILE A 144 3.08 7.84 27.66
N GLU A 145 3.25 7.81 28.99
CA GLU A 145 3.17 6.57 29.79
C GLU A 145 1.78 5.92 29.69
N ASP A 146 0.69 6.71 29.84
CA ASP A 146 -0.70 6.26 29.73
C ASP A 146 -1.26 6.50 28.34
N PHE A 147 -0.69 5.81 27.34
CA PHE A 147 -1.11 5.94 25.93
C PHE A 147 -2.50 5.32 25.71
N LYS A 148 -3.37 6.08 25.03
CA LYS A 148 -4.69 5.64 24.56
C LYS A 148 -4.82 5.91 23.06
N PRO A 149 -5.21 4.90 22.26
CA PRO A 149 -5.37 5.07 20.81
C PRO A 149 -6.27 6.25 20.41
N GLU A 150 -7.29 6.54 21.23
CA GLU A 150 -8.29 7.61 20.99
C GLU A 150 -7.65 9.00 21.07
N THR A 151 -6.60 9.18 21.85
CA THR A 151 -5.89 10.46 22.01
C THR A 151 -4.66 10.61 21.12
N ARG A 152 -4.35 9.60 20.31
CA ARG A 152 -3.14 9.57 19.47
C ARG A 152 -2.92 10.83 18.64
N ARG A 153 -3.98 11.41 18.10
CA ARG A 153 -3.90 12.63 17.27
C ARG A 153 -3.25 13.81 18.01
N ILE A 154 -3.41 13.88 19.32
CA ILE A 154 -2.78 14.92 20.16
C ILE A 154 -1.25 14.75 20.12
N GLN A 155 -0.77 13.52 20.30
CA GLN A 155 0.66 13.21 20.29
C GLN A 155 1.26 13.32 18.88
N ASP A 156 0.53 12.88 17.84
CA ASP A 156 0.98 13.02 16.45
C ASP A 156 1.14 14.51 16.09
N GLN A 157 0.20 15.39 16.51
CA GLN A 157 0.32 16.84 16.30
C GLN A 157 1.51 17.45 17.07
N ALA A 158 1.64 17.11 18.36
CA ALA A 158 2.74 17.61 19.17
C ALA A 158 4.11 17.19 18.61
N TYR A 159 4.21 15.96 18.08
CA TYR A 159 5.43 15.50 17.41
C TYR A 159 5.69 16.25 16.10
N ALA A 160 4.68 16.47 15.27
CA ALA A 160 4.83 17.24 14.04
C ALA A 160 5.26 18.69 14.32
N ASP A 161 4.74 19.31 15.38
CA ASP A 161 5.14 20.67 15.80
C ASP A 161 6.60 20.69 16.29
N ALA A 162 7.03 19.68 17.06
CA ALA A 162 8.42 19.53 17.50
C ALA A 162 9.37 19.31 16.30
N MET A 163 8.98 18.48 15.34
CA MET A 163 9.77 18.24 14.13
C MET A 163 9.82 19.47 13.22
N ALA A 164 8.80 20.32 13.20
CA ALA A 164 8.83 21.60 12.49
C ALA A 164 9.95 22.51 13.03
N ILE A 165 10.10 22.58 14.36
CA ILE A 165 11.20 23.34 15.01
C ILE A 165 12.57 22.78 14.63
N LEU A 166 12.70 21.45 14.55
CA LEU A 166 13.95 20.82 14.12
C LEU A 166 14.24 21.12 12.64
N ALA A 167 13.23 21.06 11.77
CA ALA A 167 13.38 21.40 10.36
C ALA A 167 13.85 22.85 10.15
N GLU A 168 13.38 23.80 10.97
CA GLU A 168 13.85 25.18 10.95
C GLU A 168 15.29 25.31 11.47
N LYS A 169 15.66 24.55 12.51
CA LYS A 169 17.01 24.55 13.09
C LYS A 169 18.04 23.87 12.17
N TYR A 170 17.63 22.85 11.43
CA TYR A 170 18.49 22.04 10.54
C TYR A 170 17.98 22.03 9.09
N PRO A 171 17.86 23.17 8.40
CA PRO A 171 17.16 23.28 7.11
C PRO A 171 17.86 22.58 5.94
N ASN A 172 19.06 22.07 6.17
CA ASN A 172 19.84 21.34 5.17
C ASN A 172 20.03 19.85 5.50
N ASP A 173 19.47 19.38 6.59
CA ASP A 173 19.55 17.97 6.98
C ASP A 173 18.43 17.17 6.32
N GLU A 174 18.80 16.34 5.34
CA GLU A 174 17.86 15.59 4.51
C GLU A 174 17.03 14.60 5.33
N ASP A 175 17.65 13.94 6.31
CA ASP A 175 16.96 12.96 7.16
C ASP A 175 15.99 13.63 8.13
N LEU A 176 16.38 14.75 8.77
CA LEU A 176 15.46 15.48 9.64
C LEU A 176 14.27 16.06 8.89
N LEU A 177 14.49 16.57 7.68
CA LEU A 177 13.40 17.02 6.81
C LEU A 177 12.49 15.84 6.39
N THR A 178 13.07 14.68 6.11
CA THR A 178 12.30 13.47 5.78
C THR A 178 11.48 12.98 6.98
N LEU A 179 12.05 12.97 8.19
CA LEU A 179 11.34 12.65 9.43
C LEU A 179 10.24 13.67 9.74
N TYR A 180 10.44 14.95 9.41
CA TYR A 180 9.37 15.95 9.49
C TYR A 180 8.25 15.65 8.50
N GLY A 181 8.59 15.24 7.26
CA GLY A 181 7.61 14.74 6.28
C GLY A 181 6.79 13.55 6.80
N ASP A 182 7.46 12.56 7.43
CA ASP A 182 6.79 11.43 8.08
C ASP A 182 5.83 11.89 9.19
N ALA A 183 6.26 12.84 10.04
CA ALA A 183 5.43 13.40 11.10
C ALA A 183 4.19 14.13 10.55
N LEU A 184 4.32 14.92 9.47
CA LEU A 184 3.20 15.56 8.78
C LEU A 184 2.24 14.53 8.18
N PHE A 185 2.77 13.43 7.67
CA PHE A 185 1.96 12.36 7.07
C PHE A 185 1.06 11.66 8.10
N LEU A 186 1.50 11.56 9.37
CA LEU A 186 0.68 11.01 10.45
C LEU A 186 -0.57 11.84 10.75
N LEU A 187 -0.60 13.11 10.33
CA LEU A 187 -1.76 13.99 10.49
C LEU A 187 -2.81 13.79 9.38
N GLU A 188 -2.43 13.16 8.26
CA GLU A 188 -3.34 12.87 7.16
C GLU A 188 -4.13 11.59 7.39
N GLU A 189 -5.30 11.49 6.75
CA GLU A 189 -6.01 10.22 6.68
C GLU A 189 -5.25 9.24 5.80
N ARG A 190 -5.21 7.97 6.22
CA ARG A 190 -4.43 6.95 5.51
C ARG A 190 -4.96 6.68 4.11
N ARG A 191 -6.27 6.81 3.89
CA ARG A 191 -6.95 6.50 2.62
C ARG A 191 -7.88 7.62 2.19
N GLY A 192 -8.15 7.67 0.90
CA GLY A 192 -8.96 8.68 0.26
C GLY A 192 -8.14 9.67 -0.58
N TYR A 193 -8.84 10.42 -1.41
CA TYR A 193 -8.21 11.47 -2.21
C TYR A 193 -7.76 12.61 -1.32
N ARG A 194 -6.51 13.06 -1.49
CA ARG A 194 -5.93 14.20 -0.78
C ARG A 194 -5.95 15.44 -1.65
N SER A 195 -6.40 16.54 -1.07
CA SER A 195 -6.47 17.82 -1.76
C SER A 195 -5.22 18.65 -1.52
N LEU A 196 -4.60 19.14 -2.57
CA LEU A 196 -3.50 20.12 -2.49
C LEU A 196 -3.93 21.48 -1.91
N LYS A 197 -5.24 21.71 -1.72
CA LYS A 197 -5.74 22.87 -0.97
C LYS A 197 -5.64 22.68 0.55
N ASN A 198 -5.39 21.47 1.03
CA ASN A 198 -5.09 21.22 2.44
C ASN A 198 -3.66 21.71 2.74
N PRO A 199 -3.49 22.70 3.66
CA PRO A 199 -2.18 23.27 3.95
C PRO A 199 -1.15 22.24 4.47
N ASN A 200 -1.62 21.17 5.12
CA ASN A 200 -0.73 20.11 5.60
C ASN A 200 -0.22 19.26 4.45
N VAL A 201 -1.07 18.90 3.48
CA VAL A 201 -0.67 18.17 2.27
C VAL A 201 0.31 19.00 1.43
N GLU A 202 0.02 20.29 1.24
CA GLU A 202 0.92 21.21 0.53
C GLU A 202 2.30 21.29 1.21
N ARG A 203 2.32 21.41 2.55
CA ARG A 203 3.55 21.46 3.34
C ARG A 203 4.34 20.15 3.24
N LEU A 204 3.65 19.00 3.34
CA LEU A 204 4.23 17.67 3.18
C LEU A 204 4.95 17.55 1.83
N HIS A 205 4.28 17.89 0.73
CA HIS A 205 4.89 17.88 -0.60
C HIS A 205 6.13 18.79 -0.67
N LYS A 206 6.00 20.04 -0.18
CA LYS A 206 7.10 21.01 -0.20
C LYS A 206 8.33 20.53 0.55
N VAL A 207 8.15 19.94 1.72
CA VAL A 207 9.26 19.41 2.54
C VAL A 207 9.95 18.27 1.83
N LEU A 208 9.19 17.27 1.35
CA LEU A 208 9.79 16.10 0.67
C LEU A 208 10.48 16.50 -0.64
N LEU A 209 9.87 17.36 -1.45
CA LEU A 209 10.49 17.88 -2.67
C LEU A 209 11.78 18.64 -2.39
N SER A 210 11.88 19.41 -1.29
CA SER A 210 13.11 20.13 -0.93
C SER A 210 14.27 19.20 -0.59
N VAL A 211 14.01 18.00 -0.07
CA VAL A 211 15.02 16.94 0.11
C VAL A 211 15.44 16.39 -1.25
N LEU A 212 14.47 16.09 -2.12
CA LEU A 212 14.70 15.42 -3.39
C LEU A 212 15.33 16.31 -4.45
N GLU A 213 15.21 17.62 -4.33
CA GLU A 213 15.99 18.59 -5.12
C GLU A 213 17.50 18.47 -4.84
N LYS A 214 17.88 18.11 -3.62
CA LYS A 214 19.28 17.91 -3.22
C LYS A 214 19.76 16.48 -3.49
N ASN A 215 18.90 15.51 -3.16
CA ASN A 215 19.22 14.09 -3.23
C ASN A 215 18.01 13.28 -3.73
N ILE A 216 17.87 13.16 -5.05
CA ILE A 216 16.78 12.40 -5.69
C ILE A 216 16.77 10.92 -5.31
N LYS A 217 17.88 10.39 -4.76
CA LYS A 217 18.00 8.99 -4.36
C LYS A 217 17.73 8.76 -2.88
N HIS A 218 17.30 9.78 -2.13
CA HIS A 218 16.99 9.62 -0.71
C HIS A 218 15.82 8.63 -0.52
N PRO A 219 16.05 7.43 0.08
CA PRO A 219 15.06 6.35 0.07
C PRO A 219 13.78 6.72 0.81
N GLY A 220 13.89 7.34 1.99
CA GLY A 220 12.74 7.72 2.79
C GLY A 220 11.92 8.85 2.16
N ALA A 221 12.57 9.90 1.66
CA ALA A 221 11.86 11.00 1.01
C ALA A 221 11.15 10.56 -0.27
N CYS A 222 11.79 9.72 -1.09
CA CYS A 222 11.16 9.12 -2.27
C CYS A 222 9.96 8.26 -1.92
N HIS A 223 10.10 7.35 -0.93
CA HIS A 223 9.01 6.49 -0.51
C HIS A 223 7.80 7.30 -0.03
N LEU A 224 8.04 8.27 0.86
CA LEU A 224 6.97 9.13 1.36
C LEU A 224 6.35 10.00 0.26
N LEU A 225 7.15 10.50 -0.72
CA LEU A 225 6.61 11.30 -1.83
C LEU A 225 5.69 10.48 -2.73
N VAL A 226 6.02 9.21 -3.03
CA VAL A 226 5.13 8.31 -3.77
C VAL A 226 3.78 8.26 -3.08
N HIS A 227 3.74 7.93 -1.79
CA HIS A 227 2.50 7.89 -1.03
C HIS A 227 1.80 9.25 -0.86
N ALA A 228 2.56 10.35 -0.82
CA ALA A 228 1.98 11.68 -0.67
C ALA A 228 1.25 12.14 -1.94
N THR A 229 1.70 11.70 -3.11
CA THR A 229 1.21 12.17 -4.41
C THR A 229 0.19 11.23 -5.05
N GLU A 230 0.24 9.92 -4.77
CA GLU A 230 -0.56 8.88 -5.44
C GLU A 230 -2.06 9.13 -5.44
N SER A 231 -2.60 9.71 -4.36
CA SER A 231 -4.04 10.03 -4.22
C SER A 231 -4.35 11.52 -4.43
N THR A 232 -3.48 12.25 -5.12
CA THR A 232 -3.66 13.68 -5.45
C THR A 232 -3.80 13.88 -6.96
N ALA A 233 -4.01 15.12 -7.37
CA ALA A 233 -4.06 15.49 -8.79
C ALA A 233 -2.66 15.56 -9.45
N THR A 234 -1.57 15.26 -8.76
CA THR A 234 -0.18 15.43 -9.22
C THR A 234 0.72 14.22 -8.96
N PRO A 235 0.29 12.98 -9.32
CA PRO A 235 1.10 11.77 -9.10
C PRO A 235 2.43 11.80 -9.86
N GLU A 236 2.51 12.56 -10.96
CA GLU A 236 3.72 12.73 -11.78
C GLU A 236 4.90 13.33 -11.02
N LEU A 237 4.67 14.03 -9.91
CA LEU A 237 5.73 14.57 -9.07
C LEU A 237 6.65 13.49 -8.49
N ALA A 238 6.12 12.28 -8.27
CA ALA A 238 6.90 11.15 -7.79
C ALA A 238 7.59 10.33 -8.91
N ALA A 239 7.33 10.62 -10.19
CA ALA A 239 7.91 9.87 -11.30
C ALA A 239 9.47 9.85 -11.32
N PRO A 240 10.19 10.93 -10.98
CA PRO A 240 11.65 10.86 -10.84
C PRO A 240 12.09 9.88 -9.75
N CYS A 241 11.41 9.85 -8.59
CA CYS A 241 11.65 8.90 -7.51
C CYS A 241 11.38 7.46 -7.94
N ALA A 242 10.26 7.19 -8.57
CA ALA A 242 9.86 5.85 -9.00
C ALA A 242 10.91 5.17 -9.90
N LYS A 243 11.73 5.94 -10.63
CA LYS A 243 12.84 5.41 -11.44
C LYS A 243 14.00 4.84 -10.63
N PHE A 244 14.19 5.28 -9.40
CA PHE A 244 15.35 4.92 -8.57
C PHE A 244 14.98 4.10 -7.33
N LEU A 245 13.78 4.29 -6.80
CA LEU A 245 13.40 3.83 -5.47
C LEU A 245 13.61 2.33 -5.29
N GLY A 246 13.20 1.49 -6.24
CA GLY A 246 13.36 0.04 -6.18
C GLY A 246 14.80 -0.47 -6.01
N ASN A 247 15.80 0.38 -6.32
CA ASN A 247 17.21 0.02 -6.18
C ASN A 247 17.87 0.62 -4.93
N THR A 248 17.15 1.41 -4.13
CA THR A 248 17.73 2.10 -2.96
C THR A 248 17.90 1.17 -1.77
N ILE A 249 17.02 0.19 -1.60
CA ILE A 249 17.08 -0.87 -0.58
C ILE A 249 16.70 -2.19 -1.25
N PRO A 250 17.62 -2.82 -2.02
CA PRO A 250 17.28 -3.86 -2.98
C PRO A 250 16.69 -5.14 -2.37
N GLY A 251 16.98 -5.43 -1.11
CA GLY A 251 16.43 -6.59 -0.40
C GLY A 251 15.07 -6.35 0.27
N ALA A 252 14.54 -5.13 0.24
CA ALA A 252 13.24 -4.81 0.81
C ALA A 252 12.15 -4.86 -0.27
N SER A 253 11.32 -5.89 -0.26
CA SER A 253 10.32 -6.12 -1.32
C SER A 253 9.35 -4.95 -1.48
N HIS A 254 8.96 -4.28 -0.39
CA HIS A 254 8.08 -3.12 -0.46
C HIS A 254 8.72 -1.94 -1.19
N ILE A 255 10.01 -1.67 -1.00
CA ILE A 255 10.71 -0.61 -1.73
C ILE A 255 10.77 -0.90 -3.24
N ASN A 256 10.95 -2.17 -3.62
CA ASN A 256 10.92 -2.60 -5.02
C ASN A 256 9.53 -2.45 -5.65
N HIS A 257 8.48 -2.65 -4.87
CA HIS A 257 7.09 -2.51 -5.27
C HIS A 257 6.66 -1.04 -5.41
N MET A 258 7.17 -0.12 -4.58
CA MET A 258 6.70 1.26 -4.48
C MET A 258 6.62 2.05 -5.79
N PRO A 259 7.53 1.89 -6.77
CA PRO A 259 7.37 2.53 -8.07
C PRO A 259 6.03 2.26 -8.75
N SER A 260 5.42 1.10 -8.50
CA SER A 260 4.16 0.70 -9.14
C SER A 260 2.98 1.61 -8.76
N HIS A 261 2.98 2.22 -7.58
CA HIS A 261 1.96 3.19 -7.19
C HIS A 261 1.93 4.38 -8.17
N THR A 262 3.09 5.01 -8.40
CA THR A 262 3.20 6.11 -9.37
C THR A 262 2.91 5.64 -10.79
N TRP A 263 3.40 4.48 -11.19
CA TRP A 263 3.21 3.97 -12.55
C TRP A 263 1.75 3.63 -12.85
N ASN A 264 0.98 3.11 -11.89
CA ASN A 264 -0.45 2.89 -12.04
C ASN A 264 -1.21 4.20 -12.29
N GLU A 265 -0.95 5.24 -11.49
CA GLU A 265 -1.59 6.54 -11.64
C GLU A 265 -1.26 7.21 -13.00
N LEU A 266 -0.07 6.96 -13.52
CA LEU A 266 0.37 7.47 -14.83
C LEU A 266 0.01 6.56 -16.02
N GLY A 267 -0.63 5.41 -15.76
CA GLY A 267 -0.97 4.44 -16.81
C GLY A 267 0.24 3.79 -17.47
N LEU A 268 1.35 3.68 -16.74
CA LEU A 268 2.56 2.98 -17.16
C LEU A 268 2.51 1.53 -16.63
N TRP A 269 1.48 0.79 -17.06
CA TRP A 269 1.10 -0.52 -16.52
C TRP A 269 2.23 -1.55 -16.56
N HIS A 270 2.97 -1.60 -17.68
CA HIS A 270 4.10 -2.52 -17.81
C HIS A 270 5.24 -2.20 -16.81
N GLU A 271 5.53 -0.93 -16.57
CA GLU A 271 6.52 -0.53 -15.56
C GLU A 271 6.05 -0.90 -14.15
N ALA A 272 4.75 -0.77 -13.88
CA ALA A 272 4.16 -1.24 -12.62
C ALA A 272 4.26 -2.77 -12.48
N VAL A 273 4.02 -3.52 -13.53
CA VAL A 273 4.21 -4.98 -13.59
C VAL A 273 5.66 -5.34 -13.26
N ARG A 274 6.64 -4.68 -13.91
CA ARG A 274 8.07 -4.94 -13.66
C ARG A 274 8.49 -4.67 -12.21
N ALA A 275 8.02 -3.57 -11.62
CA ALA A 275 8.29 -3.23 -10.23
C ALA A 275 7.77 -4.34 -9.28
N ASN A 276 6.55 -4.81 -9.50
CA ASN A 276 5.95 -5.85 -8.67
C ASN A 276 6.54 -7.26 -8.90
N ILE A 277 7.00 -7.59 -10.11
CA ILE A 277 7.80 -8.80 -10.35
C ILE A 277 9.10 -8.76 -9.54
N THR A 278 9.78 -7.60 -9.52
CA THR A 278 11.00 -7.42 -8.72
C THR A 278 10.70 -7.58 -7.23
N ALA A 279 9.59 -7.02 -6.74
CA ALA A 279 9.15 -7.19 -5.36
C ALA A 279 8.87 -8.66 -5.02
N SER A 280 8.16 -9.38 -5.89
CA SER A 280 7.89 -10.82 -5.71
C SER A 280 9.17 -11.66 -5.65
N HIS A 281 10.17 -11.34 -6.47
CA HIS A 281 11.49 -11.98 -6.38
C HIS A 281 12.20 -11.66 -5.06
N SER A 282 12.06 -10.44 -4.53
CA SER A 282 12.61 -10.07 -3.23
C SER A 282 11.90 -10.80 -2.08
N ASP A 283 10.58 -10.99 -2.17
CA ASP A 283 9.82 -11.82 -1.22
C ASP A 283 10.31 -13.28 -1.22
N GLN A 284 10.60 -13.85 -2.40
CA GLN A 284 11.17 -15.20 -2.52
C GLN A 284 12.57 -15.30 -1.93
N LYS A 285 13.44 -14.30 -2.15
CA LYS A 285 14.78 -14.24 -1.53
C LYS A 285 14.68 -14.11 -0.01
N ALA A 286 13.75 -13.34 0.50
CA ALA A 286 13.51 -13.21 1.93
C ALA A 286 13.10 -14.56 2.57
N ALA A 287 12.30 -15.38 1.87
CA ALA A 287 11.91 -16.71 2.35
C ALA A 287 13.11 -17.67 2.55
N ILE A 288 14.24 -17.42 1.90
CA ILE A 288 15.50 -18.16 2.10
C ILE A 288 16.53 -17.35 2.92
N GLY A 289 16.09 -16.31 3.63
CA GLY A 289 16.90 -15.50 4.54
C GLY A 289 17.82 -14.49 3.86
N GLN A 290 17.50 -14.03 2.65
CA GLN A 290 18.28 -13.07 1.86
C GLN A 290 17.55 -11.75 1.63
N GLY A 291 16.99 -11.15 2.67
CA GLY A 291 16.28 -9.87 2.58
C GLY A 291 15.04 -9.84 3.45
N PHE A 292 14.10 -8.96 3.11
CA PHE A 292 12.91 -8.64 3.90
C PHE A 292 11.66 -8.71 3.03
N SER A 293 10.76 -9.63 3.39
CA SER A 293 9.43 -9.73 2.77
C SER A 293 8.46 -8.80 3.48
N ILE A 294 8.00 -7.79 2.75
CA ILE A 294 7.15 -6.72 3.29
C ILE A 294 5.90 -6.62 2.42
N TYR A 295 4.75 -6.92 2.99
CA TYR A 295 3.44 -6.90 2.32
C TYR A 295 3.32 -7.78 1.06
N PRO A 296 3.78 -9.05 1.04
CA PRO A 296 3.79 -9.88 -0.18
C PRO A 296 2.40 -10.05 -0.81
N THR A 297 1.34 -10.09 -0.01
CA THR A 297 -0.04 -10.12 -0.52
C THR A 297 -0.38 -8.84 -1.30
N HIS A 298 0.03 -7.67 -0.79
CA HIS A 298 -0.20 -6.39 -1.46
C HIS A 298 0.61 -6.30 -2.76
N ASN A 299 1.89 -6.68 -2.74
CA ASN A 299 2.76 -6.69 -3.92
C ASN A 299 2.15 -7.54 -5.05
N LEU A 300 1.65 -8.75 -4.73
CA LEU A 300 0.97 -9.62 -5.70
C LEU A 300 -0.38 -9.05 -6.17
N THR A 301 -1.14 -8.37 -5.29
CA THR A 301 -2.41 -7.73 -5.68
C THR A 301 -2.16 -6.59 -6.67
N MET A 302 -1.13 -5.78 -6.45
CA MET A 302 -0.74 -4.72 -7.37
C MET A 302 -0.20 -5.27 -8.70
N LEU A 303 0.54 -6.39 -8.66
CA LEU A 303 0.98 -7.09 -9.87
C LEU A 303 -0.21 -7.57 -10.71
N TYR A 304 -1.16 -8.24 -10.07
CA TYR A 304 -2.39 -8.71 -10.69
C TYR A 304 -3.18 -7.56 -11.33
N TYR A 305 -3.37 -6.46 -10.61
CA TYR A 305 -4.12 -5.32 -11.09
C TYR A 305 -3.44 -4.65 -12.29
N ALA A 306 -2.17 -4.29 -12.16
CA ALA A 306 -1.41 -3.64 -13.23
C ALA A 306 -1.37 -4.50 -14.51
N ALA A 307 -1.13 -5.81 -14.38
CA ALA A 307 -1.13 -6.75 -15.50
C ALA A 307 -2.53 -6.88 -16.14
N SER A 308 -3.59 -6.80 -15.32
CA SER A 308 -4.99 -6.81 -15.83
C SER A 308 -5.29 -5.56 -16.65
N MET A 309 -4.84 -4.39 -16.23
CA MET A 309 -5.04 -3.12 -16.94
C MET A 309 -4.16 -3.00 -18.19
N GLY A 310 -2.95 -3.56 -18.14
CA GLY A 310 -2.00 -3.59 -19.26
C GLY A 310 -2.27 -4.69 -20.30
N GLY A 311 -3.17 -5.66 -20.01
CA GLY A 311 -3.45 -6.77 -20.92
C GLY A 311 -2.37 -7.87 -20.92
N GLU A 312 -1.61 -8.01 -19.83
CA GLU A 312 -0.59 -9.06 -19.64
C GLU A 312 -1.24 -10.27 -18.94
N SER A 313 -2.04 -11.05 -19.70
CA SER A 313 -2.91 -12.09 -19.15
C SER A 313 -2.16 -13.19 -18.41
N ALA A 314 -1.05 -13.66 -18.95
CA ALA A 314 -0.24 -14.70 -18.31
C ALA A 314 0.27 -14.24 -16.94
N THR A 315 0.76 -13.01 -16.84
CA THR A 315 1.25 -12.40 -15.60
C THR A 315 0.12 -12.19 -14.59
N ALA A 316 -1.02 -11.64 -15.04
CA ALA A 316 -2.18 -11.40 -14.17
C ALA A 316 -2.73 -12.70 -13.57
N ILE A 317 -2.92 -13.74 -14.39
CA ILE A 317 -3.43 -15.04 -13.94
C ILE A 317 -2.43 -15.73 -13.02
N GLN A 318 -1.12 -15.66 -13.31
CA GLN A 318 -0.11 -16.24 -12.42
C GLN A 318 -0.07 -15.52 -11.07
N ALA A 319 -0.06 -14.19 -11.06
CA ALA A 319 -0.11 -13.41 -9.82
C ALA A 319 -1.35 -13.73 -8.98
N ALA A 320 -2.52 -13.87 -9.63
CA ALA A 320 -3.76 -14.25 -8.96
C ALA A 320 -3.72 -15.70 -8.40
N LYS A 321 -3.06 -16.65 -9.10
CA LYS A 321 -2.82 -18.01 -8.58
C LYS A 321 -1.90 -18.01 -7.36
N ASP A 322 -0.81 -17.23 -7.40
CA ASP A 322 0.13 -17.12 -6.29
C ASP A 322 -0.54 -16.43 -5.08
N LEU A 323 -1.34 -15.41 -5.33
CA LEU A 323 -2.15 -14.73 -4.31
C LEU A 323 -3.17 -15.69 -3.67
N ALA A 324 -3.88 -16.49 -4.49
CA ALA A 324 -4.81 -17.49 -4.00
C ALA A 324 -4.15 -18.56 -3.13
N LYS A 325 -2.91 -18.95 -3.47
CA LYS A 325 -2.11 -19.88 -2.68
C LYS A 325 -1.63 -19.23 -1.36
N LEU A 326 -1.19 -17.97 -1.41
CA LEU A 326 -0.62 -17.27 -0.25
C LEU A 326 -1.68 -17.00 0.84
N ASN A 327 -2.88 -16.53 0.46
CA ASN A 327 -3.93 -16.12 1.39
C ASN A 327 -5.13 -17.09 1.43
N ASN A 328 -5.05 -18.23 0.71
CA ASN A 328 -6.11 -19.22 0.62
C ASN A 328 -7.47 -18.66 0.14
N ASN A 329 -7.43 -17.72 -0.82
CA ASN A 329 -8.59 -16.98 -1.32
C ASN A 329 -8.60 -16.94 -2.86
N THR A 330 -9.62 -17.49 -3.50
CA THR A 330 -9.74 -17.62 -4.95
C THR A 330 -10.46 -16.46 -5.64
N ALA A 331 -10.91 -15.45 -4.91
CA ALA A 331 -11.71 -14.35 -5.47
C ALA A 331 -11.00 -13.62 -6.63
N MET A 332 -9.75 -13.18 -6.41
CA MET A 332 -8.98 -12.49 -7.45
C MET A 332 -8.63 -13.41 -8.63
N LEU A 333 -8.39 -14.70 -8.37
CA LEU A 333 -8.20 -15.67 -9.46
C LEU A 333 -9.46 -15.82 -10.32
N SER A 334 -10.64 -15.87 -9.69
CA SER A 334 -11.90 -15.93 -10.40
C SER A 334 -12.10 -14.71 -11.31
N LEU A 335 -11.82 -13.50 -10.80
CA LEU A 335 -11.91 -12.26 -11.58
C LEU A 335 -10.86 -12.22 -12.71
N ALA A 336 -9.62 -12.67 -12.46
CA ALA A 336 -8.58 -12.74 -13.49
C ALA A 336 -9.00 -13.64 -14.66
N LEU A 337 -9.51 -14.82 -14.35
CA LEU A 337 -9.92 -15.77 -15.38
C LEU A 337 -11.09 -15.24 -16.22
N VAL A 338 -12.09 -14.61 -15.59
CA VAL A 338 -13.18 -13.94 -16.31
C VAL A 338 -12.65 -12.81 -17.17
N ARG A 339 -11.80 -11.95 -16.63
CA ARG A 339 -11.22 -10.80 -17.35
C ARG A 339 -10.57 -11.19 -18.67
N PHE A 340 -9.95 -12.37 -18.70
CA PHE A 340 -9.23 -12.89 -19.86
C PHE A 340 -9.98 -14.00 -20.63
N GLY A 341 -11.29 -14.13 -20.40
CA GLY A 341 -12.14 -15.06 -21.16
C GLY A 341 -11.88 -16.55 -20.91
N ARG A 342 -11.23 -16.88 -19.77
CA ARG A 342 -10.90 -18.27 -19.40
C ARG A 342 -12.06 -18.92 -18.64
N PHE A 343 -13.27 -18.91 -19.24
CA PHE A 343 -14.52 -19.32 -18.59
C PHE A 343 -14.52 -20.79 -18.17
N ASP A 344 -13.91 -21.67 -18.96
CA ASP A 344 -13.76 -23.09 -18.61
C ASP A 344 -12.99 -23.25 -17.28
N GLU A 345 -11.88 -22.50 -17.10
CA GLU A 345 -11.07 -22.55 -15.88
C GLU A 345 -11.80 -21.92 -14.67
N VAL A 346 -12.71 -20.96 -14.90
CA VAL A 346 -13.58 -20.44 -13.83
C VAL A 346 -14.44 -21.56 -13.26
N SER A 347 -15.04 -22.38 -14.14
CA SER A 347 -15.90 -23.49 -13.76
C SER A 347 -15.15 -24.60 -12.99
N GLU A 348 -13.83 -24.71 -13.20
CA GLU A 348 -12.96 -25.66 -12.48
C GLU A 348 -12.58 -25.21 -11.07
N ILE A 349 -12.82 -23.94 -10.68
CA ILE A 349 -12.52 -23.46 -9.33
C ILE A 349 -13.51 -24.07 -8.34
N ASN A 350 -13.10 -25.14 -7.66
CA ASN A 350 -13.94 -25.86 -6.71
C ASN A 350 -13.95 -25.29 -5.29
N LYS A 351 -13.03 -24.37 -4.99
CA LYS A 351 -12.87 -23.80 -3.66
C LYS A 351 -13.48 -22.41 -3.60
N LYS A 352 -14.63 -22.31 -2.94
CA LYS A 352 -15.27 -21.04 -2.65
C LYS A 352 -14.47 -20.28 -1.58
N PRO A 353 -14.18 -18.98 -1.77
CA PRO A 353 -13.44 -18.19 -0.79
C PRO A 353 -14.28 -17.91 0.46
N ASN A 354 -13.64 -17.34 1.49
CA ASN A 354 -14.31 -16.86 2.69
C ASN A 354 -14.59 -15.34 2.58
N GLY A 355 -15.59 -14.88 3.33
CA GLY A 355 -15.96 -13.46 3.37
C GLY A 355 -16.92 -13.07 2.25
N GLU A 356 -17.93 -12.32 2.62
CA GLU A 356 -19.09 -12.01 1.77
C GLU A 356 -18.71 -11.40 0.41
N ILE A 357 -17.81 -10.41 0.41
CA ILE A 357 -17.39 -9.73 -0.82
C ILE A 357 -16.53 -10.66 -1.70
N ASN A 358 -15.62 -11.42 -1.11
CA ASN A 358 -14.83 -12.41 -1.86
C ASN A 358 -15.72 -13.50 -2.48
N ILE A 359 -16.73 -13.94 -1.73
CA ILE A 359 -17.75 -14.87 -2.23
C ILE A 359 -18.51 -14.25 -3.41
N SER A 360 -18.86 -12.97 -3.32
CA SER A 360 -19.56 -12.24 -4.39
C SER A 360 -18.71 -12.12 -5.66
N MET A 361 -17.40 -11.89 -5.53
CA MET A 361 -16.47 -11.89 -6.67
C MET A 361 -16.39 -13.25 -7.34
N TYR A 362 -16.32 -14.32 -6.54
CA TYR A 362 -16.35 -15.69 -7.03
C TYR A 362 -17.68 -16.01 -7.71
N ASP A 363 -18.83 -15.71 -7.08
CA ASP A 363 -20.16 -15.99 -7.61
C ASP A 363 -20.41 -15.17 -8.89
N PHE A 364 -19.98 -13.91 -8.97
CA PHE A 364 -20.01 -13.11 -10.20
C PHE A 364 -19.27 -13.82 -11.35
N ALA A 365 -18.05 -14.30 -11.08
CA ALA A 365 -17.26 -15.00 -12.10
C ALA A 365 -17.97 -16.29 -12.57
N GLN A 366 -18.53 -17.09 -11.64
CA GLN A 366 -19.29 -18.30 -11.98
C GLN A 366 -20.55 -17.98 -12.78
N GLY A 367 -21.29 -16.92 -12.40
CA GLY A 367 -22.47 -16.48 -13.13
C GLY A 367 -22.14 -15.98 -14.53
N TYR A 368 -21.00 -15.27 -14.67
CA TYR A 368 -20.53 -14.78 -15.96
C TYR A 368 -20.12 -15.95 -16.89
N ALA A 369 -19.35 -16.92 -16.37
CA ALA A 369 -18.98 -18.12 -17.10
C ALA A 369 -20.22 -18.94 -17.53
N ALA A 370 -21.19 -19.12 -16.63
CA ALA A 370 -22.44 -19.81 -16.95
C ALA A 370 -23.21 -19.11 -18.09
N LEU A 371 -23.24 -17.78 -18.13
CA LEU A 371 -23.85 -17.03 -19.23
C LEU A 371 -23.15 -17.28 -20.57
N LYS A 372 -21.80 -17.32 -20.57
CA LYS A 372 -21.00 -17.58 -21.77
C LYS A 372 -21.22 -19.03 -22.29
N ASP A 373 -21.49 -19.98 -21.39
CA ASP A 373 -21.85 -21.36 -21.71
C ASP A 373 -23.34 -21.52 -22.13
N GLY A 374 -24.09 -20.41 -22.18
CA GLY A 374 -25.51 -20.40 -22.55
C GLY A 374 -26.48 -20.78 -21.43
N ASN A 375 -26.00 -20.96 -20.19
CA ASN A 375 -26.84 -21.25 -19.02
C ASN A 375 -27.39 -19.95 -18.41
N ILE A 376 -28.36 -19.33 -19.08
CA ILE A 376 -28.96 -18.04 -18.70
C ILE A 376 -29.64 -18.14 -17.33
N GLU A 377 -30.28 -19.27 -17.02
CA GLU A 377 -30.99 -19.46 -15.75
C GLU A 377 -30.04 -19.35 -14.55
N THR A 378 -28.89 -20.01 -14.62
CA THR A 378 -27.84 -19.89 -13.58
C THR A 378 -27.33 -18.45 -13.47
N ALA A 379 -27.05 -17.78 -14.59
CA ALA A 379 -26.59 -16.38 -14.57
C ALA A 379 -27.63 -15.45 -13.93
N GLN A 380 -28.91 -15.60 -14.26
CA GLN A 380 -30.01 -14.83 -13.68
C GLN A 380 -30.14 -15.06 -12.17
N LYS A 381 -30.01 -16.30 -11.70
CA LYS A 381 -30.05 -16.62 -10.28
C LYS A 381 -28.89 -15.93 -9.53
N VAL A 382 -27.68 -15.99 -10.09
CA VAL A 382 -26.50 -15.33 -9.49
C VAL A 382 -26.67 -13.81 -9.48
N ALA A 383 -27.07 -13.20 -10.59
CA ALA A 383 -27.31 -11.76 -10.68
C ALA A 383 -28.35 -11.28 -9.65
N GLY A 384 -29.47 -12.01 -9.52
CA GLY A 384 -30.51 -11.75 -8.51
C GLY A 384 -29.97 -11.82 -7.09
N SER A 385 -29.21 -12.87 -6.77
CA SER A 385 -28.61 -13.02 -5.43
C SER A 385 -27.61 -11.92 -5.11
N LEU A 386 -26.76 -11.54 -6.07
CA LEU A 386 -25.82 -10.42 -5.88
C LEU A 386 -26.55 -9.09 -5.68
N LYS A 387 -27.62 -8.84 -6.42
CA LYS A 387 -28.45 -7.62 -6.27
C LYS A 387 -29.13 -7.54 -4.90
N GLU A 388 -29.73 -8.64 -4.44
CA GLU A 388 -30.34 -8.71 -3.11
C GLU A 388 -29.28 -8.46 -2.02
N LEU A 389 -28.10 -9.05 -2.17
CA LEU A 389 -26.99 -8.87 -1.25
C LEU A 389 -26.48 -7.42 -1.25
N ALA A 390 -26.31 -6.79 -2.40
CA ALA A 390 -25.91 -5.38 -2.50
C ALA A 390 -26.87 -4.44 -1.74
N ASN A 391 -28.18 -4.77 -1.74
CA ASN A 391 -29.19 -3.98 -1.03
C ASN A 391 -29.24 -4.21 0.48
N SER A 392 -28.64 -5.29 0.98
CA SER A 392 -28.78 -5.72 2.38
C SER A 392 -27.45 -5.77 3.14
N THR A 393 -26.31 -5.76 2.46
CA THR A 393 -25.00 -5.88 3.09
C THR A 393 -24.59 -4.65 3.87
N ASN A 394 -23.90 -4.88 5.01
CA ASN A 394 -23.11 -3.89 5.73
C ASN A 394 -21.62 -4.26 5.73
N SER A 395 -21.22 -5.26 4.95
CA SER A 395 -19.83 -5.68 4.84
C SER A 395 -18.98 -4.60 4.18
N ARG A 396 -17.70 -4.57 4.52
CA ARG A 396 -16.71 -3.68 3.92
C ARG A 396 -15.54 -4.48 3.36
N PHE A 397 -15.01 -3.99 2.25
CA PHE A 397 -13.75 -4.47 1.71
C PHE A 397 -12.73 -3.33 1.78
N ARG A 398 -11.78 -3.45 2.71
CA ARG A 398 -10.83 -2.38 3.04
C ARG A 398 -11.57 -1.07 3.37
N PHE A 399 -11.61 -0.12 2.45
CA PHE A 399 -12.19 1.22 2.63
C PHE A 399 -13.51 1.42 1.88
N HIS A 400 -13.97 0.39 1.15
CA HIS A 400 -15.16 0.43 0.31
C HIS A 400 -16.34 -0.22 1.02
N ASP A 401 -17.52 0.33 0.79
CA ASP A 401 -18.75 -0.32 1.19
C ASP A 401 -19.03 -1.50 0.26
N GLY A 402 -19.35 -2.64 0.84
CA GLY A 402 -19.58 -3.88 0.08
C GLY A 402 -20.71 -3.76 -0.94
N LYS A 403 -21.73 -2.92 -0.65
CA LYS A 403 -22.83 -2.64 -1.57
C LYS A 403 -22.35 -2.12 -2.93
N ASP A 404 -21.31 -1.28 -2.94
CA ASP A 404 -20.84 -0.63 -4.17
C ASP A 404 -20.04 -1.61 -5.04
N ILE A 405 -19.21 -2.46 -4.44
CA ILE A 405 -18.48 -3.52 -5.16
C ILE A 405 -19.46 -4.58 -5.70
N ILE A 406 -20.36 -5.07 -4.83
CA ILE A 406 -21.31 -6.13 -5.19
C ILE A 406 -22.33 -5.59 -6.18
N GLY A 407 -22.80 -4.35 -5.99
CA GLY A 407 -23.75 -3.69 -6.89
C GLY A 407 -23.18 -3.49 -8.30
N THR A 408 -21.90 -3.10 -8.40
CA THR A 408 -21.19 -2.99 -9.69
C THR A 408 -21.22 -4.34 -10.43
N MET A 409 -20.82 -5.43 -9.76
CA MET A 409 -20.79 -6.76 -10.37
C MET A 409 -22.19 -7.27 -10.72
N ALA A 410 -23.17 -7.08 -9.85
CA ALA A 410 -24.56 -7.46 -10.11
C ALA A 410 -25.13 -6.77 -11.35
N ALA A 411 -24.93 -5.44 -11.45
CA ALA A 411 -25.42 -4.66 -12.56
C ALA A 411 -24.69 -4.99 -13.89
N ILE A 412 -23.39 -5.29 -13.86
CA ILE A 412 -22.66 -5.80 -15.04
C ILE A 412 -23.28 -7.11 -15.51
N LEU A 413 -23.52 -8.07 -14.61
CA LEU A 413 -24.08 -9.38 -14.99
C LEU A 413 -25.52 -9.27 -15.49
N GLU A 414 -26.37 -8.42 -14.88
CA GLU A 414 -27.72 -8.11 -15.38
C GLU A 414 -27.66 -7.51 -16.80
N GLY A 415 -26.72 -6.59 -17.04
CA GLY A 415 -26.52 -6.00 -18.36
C GLY A 415 -26.08 -7.01 -19.42
N GLU A 416 -25.17 -7.92 -19.09
CA GLU A 416 -24.74 -9.01 -19.99
C GLU A 416 -25.89 -9.97 -20.31
N ILE A 417 -26.72 -10.30 -19.32
CA ILE A 417 -27.91 -11.12 -19.54
C ILE A 417 -28.89 -10.43 -20.51
N ALA A 418 -29.16 -9.12 -20.30
CA ALA A 418 -30.00 -8.33 -21.19
C ALA A 418 -29.41 -8.26 -22.60
N TRP A 419 -28.10 -8.10 -22.72
CA TRP A 419 -27.38 -8.12 -24.00
C TRP A 419 -27.56 -9.46 -24.71
N HIS A 420 -27.35 -10.57 -24.00
CA HIS A 420 -27.53 -11.93 -24.54
C HIS A 420 -28.97 -12.18 -25.05
N GLN A 421 -29.95 -11.54 -24.42
CA GLN A 421 -31.36 -11.56 -24.83
C GLN A 421 -31.69 -10.61 -26.00
N GLY A 422 -30.69 -9.88 -26.52
CA GLY A 422 -30.84 -8.90 -27.62
C GLY A 422 -31.40 -7.55 -27.20
N ASN A 423 -31.52 -7.25 -25.89
CA ASN A 423 -32.05 -6.00 -25.39
C ASN A 423 -30.91 -5.04 -25.01
N LEU A 424 -30.33 -4.39 -26.01
CA LEU A 424 -29.19 -3.47 -25.82
C LEU A 424 -29.52 -2.24 -24.96
N GLU A 425 -30.76 -1.74 -25.01
CA GLU A 425 -31.14 -0.59 -24.19
C GLU A 425 -31.21 -0.96 -22.69
N ALA A 426 -31.80 -2.11 -22.38
CA ALA A 426 -31.79 -2.64 -21.00
C ALA A 426 -30.35 -2.92 -20.52
N ALA A 427 -29.49 -3.45 -21.39
CA ALA A 427 -28.08 -3.66 -21.09
C ALA A 427 -27.38 -2.34 -20.75
N ALA A 428 -27.54 -1.30 -21.58
CA ALA A 428 -26.96 0.01 -21.34
C ALA A 428 -27.46 0.64 -20.02
N ASN A 429 -28.75 0.44 -19.66
CA ASN A 429 -29.29 0.92 -18.39
C ASN A 429 -28.62 0.22 -17.19
N SER A 430 -28.45 -1.10 -17.26
CA SER A 430 -27.74 -1.86 -16.20
C SER A 430 -26.28 -1.44 -16.09
N PHE A 431 -25.58 -1.18 -17.21
CA PHE A 431 -24.19 -0.73 -17.18
C PHE A 431 -24.04 0.71 -16.65
N ARG A 432 -25.03 1.61 -16.84
CA ARG A 432 -25.06 2.91 -16.16
C ARG A 432 -25.20 2.73 -14.65
N LEU A 433 -26.08 1.85 -14.20
CA LEU A 433 -26.21 1.53 -12.77
C LEU A 433 -24.91 0.93 -12.21
N ALA A 434 -24.19 0.12 -12.97
CA ALA A 434 -22.87 -0.38 -12.55
C ALA A 434 -21.86 0.75 -12.38
N ILE A 435 -21.88 1.77 -13.26
CA ILE A 435 -21.04 2.96 -13.12
C ILE A 435 -21.43 3.75 -11.89
N ASP A 436 -22.73 3.95 -11.61
CA ASP A 436 -23.19 4.67 -10.41
C ASP A 436 -22.68 4.02 -9.11
N TYR A 437 -22.64 2.69 -9.02
CA TYR A 437 -22.02 1.99 -7.89
C TYR A 437 -20.50 2.17 -7.87
N TYR A 438 -19.84 2.03 -9.02
CA TYR A 438 -18.39 2.10 -9.13
C TYR A 438 -17.84 3.47 -8.76
N GLU A 439 -18.51 4.55 -9.14
CA GLU A 439 -18.14 5.95 -8.80
C GLU A 439 -18.23 6.28 -7.31
N ASN A 440 -18.87 5.43 -6.48
CA ASN A 440 -18.87 5.57 -5.02
C ASN A 440 -17.63 4.92 -4.36
N LEU A 441 -16.80 4.21 -5.12
CA LEU A 441 -15.59 3.61 -4.58
C LEU A 441 -14.58 4.70 -4.19
N ASN A 442 -13.90 4.49 -3.08
CA ASN A 442 -12.83 5.39 -2.63
C ASN A 442 -11.53 5.10 -3.39
N TYR A 443 -10.56 6.02 -3.29
CA TYR A 443 -9.19 5.70 -3.69
C TYR A 443 -8.65 4.51 -2.89
N ASP A 444 -8.00 3.56 -3.57
CA ASP A 444 -7.32 2.42 -2.98
C ASP A 444 -6.12 1.96 -3.83
N GLU A 445 -5.26 1.14 -3.26
CA GLU A 445 -4.00 0.63 -3.83
C GLU A 445 -4.00 -0.91 -3.82
N PRO A 446 -4.42 -1.56 -4.90
CA PRO A 446 -5.16 -1.03 -6.04
C PRO A 446 -6.68 -1.00 -5.75
N GLU A 447 -7.45 -0.53 -6.73
CA GLU A 447 -8.90 -0.65 -6.73
C GLU A 447 -9.35 -2.11 -6.60
N PRO A 448 -10.54 -2.36 -6.01
CA PRO A 448 -11.02 -3.72 -5.74
C PRO A 448 -11.36 -4.53 -6.99
N LEU A 449 -11.71 -3.87 -8.10
CA LEU A 449 -12.08 -4.51 -9.36
C LEU A 449 -11.05 -4.15 -10.45
N PRO A 450 -10.49 -5.12 -11.19
CA PRO A 450 -9.46 -4.88 -12.21
C PRO A 450 -10.06 -4.53 -13.57
N PHE A 451 -11.20 -3.85 -13.56
CA PHE A 451 -11.95 -3.44 -14.75
C PHE A 451 -12.92 -2.31 -14.45
N SER A 452 -13.15 -1.44 -15.43
CA SER A 452 -14.12 -0.35 -15.35
C SER A 452 -15.46 -0.76 -16.01
N PRO A 453 -16.61 -0.51 -15.39
CA PRO A 453 -17.92 -0.76 -16.00
C PRO A 453 -18.17 0.10 -17.23
N ARG A 454 -17.39 1.17 -17.43
CA ARG A 454 -17.45 2.01 -18.64
C ARG A 454 -17.08 1.23 -19.90
N HIS A 455 -16.30 0.15 -19.80
CA HIS A 455 -15.99 -0.73 -20.93
C HIS A 455 -17.25 -1.41 -21.48
N TRP A 456 -18.16 -1.86 -20.61
CA TRP A 456 -19.44 -2.46 -21.02
C TRP A 456 -20.40 -1.44 -21.61
N LEU A 457 -20.54 -0.27 -20.99
CA LEU A 457 -21.41 0.77 -21.52
C LEU A 457 -20.92 1.28 -22.87
N GLY A 458 -19.60 1.45 -23.03
CA GLY A 458 -18.99 1.80 -24.31
C GLY A 458 -19.28 0.76 -25.39
N ALA A 459 -19.13 -0.54 -25.07
CA ALA A 459 -19.45 -1.63 -25.97
C ALA A 459 -20.95 -1.63 -26.36
N ALA A 460 -21.87 -1.39 -25.40
CA ALA A 460 -23.29 -1.28 -25.69
C ALA A 460 -23.60 -0.15 -26.66
N TYR A 461 -23.02 1.03 -26.46
CA TYR A 461 -23.16 2.15 -27.38
C TYR A 461 -22.58 1.86 -28.76
N MET A 462 -21.44 1.15 -28.85
CA MET A 462 -20.87 0.70 -30.11
C MET A 462 -21.85 -0.21 -30.87
N ALA A 463 -22.46 -1.19 -30.18
CA ALA A 463 -23.45 -2.10 -30.75
C ALA A 463 -24.74 -1.39 -31.19
N MET A 464 -25.13 -0.32 -30.52
CA MET A 464 -26.29 0.52 -30.86
C MET A 464 -25.97 1.54 -31.97
N GLY A 465 -24.73 1.64 -32.44
CA GLY A 465 -24.28 2.65 -33.41
C GLY A 465 -24.10 4.06 -32.83
N ALA A 466 -24.18 4.23 -31.51
CA ALA A 466 -24.01 5.49 -30.80
C ALA A 466 -22.52 5.77 -30.51
N HIS A 467 -21.73 5.92 -31.57
CA HIS A 467 -20.26 5.92 -31.47
C HIS A 467 -19.70 7.14 -30.71
N GLU A 468 -20.37 8.29 -30.71
CA GLU A 468 -19.97 9.46 -29.91
C GLU A 468 -20.11 9.18 -28.43
N ASN A 469 -21.23 8.56 -28.01
CA ASN A 469 -21.46 8.17 -26.62
C ASN A 469 -20.46 7.09 -26.18
N ALA A 470 -20.12 6.15 -27.06
CA ALA A 470 -19.11 5.13 -26.77
C ALA A 470 -17.74 5.76 -26.52
N LEU A 471 -17.31 6.67 -27.42
CA LEU A 471 -16.05 7.38 -27.28
C LEU A 471 -15.98 8.17 -25.98
N GLU A 472 -17.08 8.83 -25.60
CA GLU A 472 -17.16 9.57 -24.32
C GLU A 472 -16.90 8.64 -23.12
N GLN A 473 -17.50 7.43 -23.09
CA GLN A 473 -17.28 6.49 -21.98
C GLN A 473 -15.82 6.03 -21.91
N TYR A 474 -15.21 5.66 -23.02
CA TYR A 474 -13.82 5.26 -23.07
C TYR A 474 -12.87 6.40 -22.68
N GLN A 475 -13.17 7.65 -23.08
CA GLN A 475 -12.40 8.82 -22.66
C GLN A 475 -12.56 9.14 -21.17
N LYS A 476 -13.73 8.88 -20.56
CA LYS A 476 -13.91 8.99 -19.11
C LYS A 476 -13.05 7.96 -18.38
N ASP A 477 -13.09 6.71 -18.83
CA ASP A 477 -12.24 5.65 -18.29
C ASP A 477 -10.74 5.98 -18.41
N LEU A 478 -10.29 6.45 -19.58
CA LEU A 478 -8.89 6.81 -19.80
C LEU A 478 -8.39 8.03 -18.99
N ARG A 479 -9.28 8.81 -18.39
CA ARG A 479 -8.90 9.86 -17.42
C ARG A 479 -8.65 9.29 -16.03
N GLU A 480 -9.38 8.23 -15.65
CA GLU A 480 -9.26 7.53 -14.37
C GLU A 480 -8.15 6.47 -14.43
N HIS A 481 -8.06 5.77 -15.56
CA HIS A 481 -7.08 4.70 -15.82
C HIS A 481 -6.31 5.01 -17.12
N PRO A 482 -5.36 5.93 -17.10
CA PRO A 482 -4.64 6.32 -18.32
C PRO A 482 -4.02 5.12 -19.02
N ASN A 483 -4.05 5.13 -20.34
CA ASN A 483 -3.39 4.14 -21.20
C ASN A 483 -3.77 2.66 -20.96
N ASN A 484 -4.86 2.34 -20.23
CA ASN A 484 -5.30 0.96 -20.17
C ASN A 484 -5.72 0.47 -21.57
N ILE A 485 -5.33 -0.74 -21.89
CA ILE A 485 -5.46 -1.27 -23.26
C ILE A 485 -6.92 -1.38 -23.72
N TRP A 486 -7.86 -1.63 -22.77
CA TRP A 486 -9.28 -1.81 -23.04
C TRP A 486 -9.94 -0.49 -23.44
N GLY A 487 -9.69 0.57 -22.68
CA GLY A 487 -10.18 1.91 -22.97
C GLY A 487 -9.57 2.47 -24.26
N LEU A 488 -8.25 2.28 -24.49
CA LEU A 488 -7.57 2.71 -25.72
C LEU A 488 -8.15 2.00 -26.95
N TRP A 489 -8.32 0.68 -26.88
CA TRP A 489 -8.89 -0.10 -28.01
C TRP A 489 -10.32 0.34 -28.32
N GLY A 490 -11.16 0.50 -27.28
CA GLY A 490 -12.53 0.96 -27.44
C GLY A 490 -12.62 2.36 -28.04
N ALA A 491 -11.82 3.30 -27.55
CA ALA A 491 -11.75 4.67 -28.08
C ALA A 491 -11.29 4.70 -29.54
N GLN A 492 -10.30 3.86 -29.90
CA GLN A 492 -9.86 3.72 -31.28
C GLN A 492 -10.99 3.22 -32.20
N GLN A 493 -11.70 2.13 -31.78
CA GLN A 493 -12.79 1.59 -32.59
C GLN A 493 -13.91 2.63 -32.79
N ALA A 494 -14.32 3.33 -31.71
CA ALA A 494 -15.34 4.37 -31.79
C ALA A 494 -14.92 5.53 -32.73
N SER A 495 -13.69 6.03 -32.58
CA SER A 495 -13.15 7.09 -33.43
C SER A 495 -13.09 6.71 -34.91
N ARG A 496 -12.72 5.47 -35.22
CA ARG A 496 -12.68 4.95 -36.60
C ARG A 496 -14.07 4.83 -37.19
N LYS A 497 -15.07 4.38 -36.44
CA LYS A 497 -16.48 4.31 -36.87
C LYS A 497 -17.07 5.68 -37.18
N MET A 498 -16.61 6.70 -36.48
CA MET A 498 -16.98 8.10 -36.73
C MET A 498 -16.20 8.76 -37.87
N ALA A 499 -15.29 8.05 -38.52
CA ALA A 499 -14.32 8.59 -39.48
C ALA A 499 -13.48 9.77 -38.93
N LYS A 500 -13.20 9.76 -37.64
CA LYS A 500 -12.39 10.74 -36.89
C LYS A 500 -11.23 10.04 -36.15
N PRO A 501 -10.29 9.36 -36.84
CA PRO A 501 -9.21 8.65 -36.18
C PRO A 501 -8.32 9.63 -35.37
N SER A 502 -7.82 9.15 -34.22
CA SER A 502 -6.92 9.90 -33.34
C SER A 502 -5.52 9.30 -33.40
N PRO A 503 -4.53 10.00 -34.00
CA PRO A 503 -3.14 9.52 -34.03
C PRO A 503 -2.54 9.30 -32.62
N LEU A 504 -2.98 10.06 -31.62
CA LEU A 504 -2.53 9.90 -30.25
C LEU A 504 -3.01 8.55 -29.68
N ILE A 505 -4.32 8.25 -29.80
CA ILE A 505 -4.89 6.98 -29.35
C ILE A 505 -4.22 5.81 -30.09
N ASP A 506 -4.02 5.93 -31.40
CA ASP A 506 -3.34 4.89 -32.20
C ASP A 506 -1.91 4.63 -31.69
N THR A 507 -1.16 5.69 -31.37
CA THR A 507 0.22 5.59 -30.85
C THR A 507 0.26 4.94 -29.47
N GLU A 508 -0.60 5.37 -28.54
CA GLU A 508 -0.63 4.81 -27.18
C GLU A 508 -1.12 3.36 -27.20
N LEU A 509 -2.09 3.01 -28.05
CA LEU A 509 -2.54 1.64 -28.20
C LEU A 509 -1.45 0.71 -28.74
N VAL A 510 -0.64 1.17 -29.72
CA VAL A 510 0.51 0.38 -30.22
C VAL A 510 1.52 0.13 -29.10
N LYS A 511 1.79 1.13 -28.26
CA LYS A 511 2.67 0.96 -27.09
C LYS A 511 2.07 -0.05 -26.10
N ALA A 512 0.78 0.05 -25.77
CA ALA A 512 0.11 -0.89 -24.87
C ALA A 512 0.19 -2.32 -25.41
N PHE A 513 -0.09 -2.53 -26.70
CA PHE A 513 0.00 -3.86 -27.31
C PHE A 513 1.42 -4.42 -27.39
N SER A 514 2.47 -3.59 -27.33
CA SER A 514 3.85 -4.11 -27.35
C SER A 514 4.22 -4.95 -26.13
N PHE A 515 3.47 -4.85 -25.04
CA PHE A 515 3.67 -5.59 -23.78
C PHE A 515 2.54 -6.59 -23.50
N SER A 516 1.39 -6.46 -24.15
CA SER A 516 0.25 -7.34 -23.93
C SER A 516 0.39 -8.68 -24.67
N ASP A 517 -0.28 -9.69 -24.13
CA ASP A 517 -0.36 -11.04 -24.71
C ASP A 517 -1.80 -11.43 -25.09
N ILE A 518 -2.70 -10.42 -25.24
CA ILE A 518 -4.11 -10.63 -25.52
C ILE A 518 -4.53 -10.18 -26.92
N TRP A 519 -5.63 -10.76 -27.38
CA TRP A 519 -6.39 -10.28 -28.52
C TRP A 519 -7.72 -9.70 -28.03
N LEU A 520 -8.05 -8.48 -28.42
CA LEU A 520 -9.29 -7.80 -28.02
C LEU A 520 -10.33 -7.83 -29.13
N PRO A 521 -11.35 -8.72 -29.07
CA PRO A 521 -12.49 -8.66 -29.95
C PRO A 521 -13.51 -7.59 -29.51
N ASP A 522 -13.55 -7.26 -28.23
CA ASP A 522 -14.44 -6.30 -27.58
C ASP A 522 -13.76 -5.68 -26.35
N THR A 523 -14.33 -4.63 -25.76
CA THR A 523 -13.87 -4.00 -24.51
C THR A 523 -14.40 -4.69 -23.26
N LYS A 524 -15.44 -5.51 -23.40
CA LYS A 524 -15.98 -6.39 -22.34
C LYS A 524 -15.47 -7.82 -22.50
N PHE A 525 -15.69 -8.70 -21.54
CA PHE A 525 -15.30 -10.11 -21.58
C PHE A 525 -16.45 -11.07 -21.80
#